data_4db35b5192fe4e5addcc6dcbf41234a0
#
_entry.id   4db35b5192fe4e5addcc6dcbf41234a0
#
_cell.length_a   1.000
_cell.length_b   1.000
_cell.length_c   1.000
_cell.angle_alpha   90.00
_cell.angle_beta   90.00
_cell.angle_gamma   90.00
#
_symmetry.space_group_name_H-M   'P 1'
#
loop_
_entity.id
_entity.type
_entity.pdbx_description
1 polymer ?
#
loop_
_entity_poly.entity_id
_entity_poly.type
_entity_poly.pdbx_seq_one_letter_code
_entity_poly.pdbx_strand_id
1 'polypeptide(L)'
;MNNEEPKEEAAPVQNAVIEDKIVAKVDHFGGFDFEAHELTLEGLLKAGVHFGHLKSRRHPQMDPYIFTTRKNINILDLAQTEERLLKAGEILSGVVKSGKPVLFVGMKKQTHDTILSLAAAV
;
A
#
# COMPACT_ATOMS: atom_id res chain seq x y z
N MET A 1 -1.12 20.55 57.94
CA MET A 1 -0.66 19.36 57.25
C MET A 1 -1.27 19.42 55.87
N ASN A 2 -0.58 20.10 54.94
CA ASN A 2 -1.00 20.22 53.54
C ASN A 2 -0.18 19.25 52.73
N ASN A 3 -0.80 18.24 52.20
CA ASN A 3 -0.21 17.35 51.19
C ASN A 3 -0.44 18.00 49.84
N GLU A 4 0.56 18.63 49.29
CA GLU A 4 0.63 18.97 47.88
C GLU A 4 1.26 17.81 47.13
N GLU A 5 0.45 17.17 46.27
CA GLU A 5 0.92 16.19 45.29
C GLU A 5 1.65 16.91 44.14
N PRO A 6 2.81 16.45 43.67
CA PRO A 6 3.49 17.06 42.54
C PRO A 6 2.77 16.68 41.23
N LYS A 7 2.35 17.71 40.49
CA LYS A 7 1.87 17.59 39.10
C LYS A 7 3.03 17.12 38.24
N GLU A 8 2.90 15.91 37.70
CA GLU A 8 3.77 15.35 36.70
C GLU A 8 3.54 16.07 35.37
N GLU A 9 4.52 16.91 35.02
CA GLU A 9 4.57 17.68 33.78
C GLU A 9 4.97 16.73 32.65
N ALA A 10 3.99 16.32 31.83
CA ALA A 10 4.18 15.45 30.68
C ALA A 10 5.05 16.16 29.63
N ALA A 11 6.25 15.65 29.42
CA ALA A 11 7.21 16.16 28.45
C ALA A 11 6.74 15.96 26.99
N PRO A 12 6.79 16.99 26.13
CA PRO A 12 6.47 16.87 24.70
C PRO A 12 7.74 16.61 23.88
N VAL A 13 8.30 15.39 23.92
CA VAL A 13 9.61 15.16 23.26
C VAL A 13 9.63 13.99 22.26
N GLN A 14 8.52 13.32 21.97
CA GLN A 14 8.58 12.16 21.07
C GLN A 14 8.06 12.37 19.64
N ASN A 15 7.30 13.42 19.36
CA ASN A 15 6.73 13.62 18.02
C ASN A 15 7.72 14.22 17.00
N ALA A 16 8.58 15.15 17.42
CA ALA A 16 9.55 15.81 16.52
C ALA A 16 10.60 14.85 15.95
N VAL A 17 11.03 13.86 16.73
CA VAL A 17 12.06 12.87 16.30
C VAL A 17 11.49 11.85 15.31
N ILE A 18 10.18 11.65 15.32
CA ILE A 18 9.49 10.73 14.38
C ILE A 18 9.31 11.42 13.03
N GLU A 19 8.96 12.70 13.02
CA GLU A 19 8.80 13.50 11.80
C GLU A 19 10.11 13.62 11.01
N ASP A 20 11.23 13.92 11.66
CA ASP A 20 12.55 14.02 11.00
C ASP A 20 13.03 12.68 10.40
N LYS A 21 12.72 11.55 11.03
CA LYS A 21 13.06 10.22 10.49
C LYS A 21 12.18 9.80 9.31
N ILE A 22 10.93 10.26 9.25
CA ILE A 22 10.02 9.99 8.15
C ILE A 22 10.41 10.82 6.94
N VAL A 23 10.69 12.11 7.12
CA VAL A 23 11.09 13.03 6.05
C VAL A 23 12.44 12.64 5.42
N ALA A 24 13.40 12.16 6.21
CA ALA A 24 14.72 11.74 5.69
C ALA A 24 14.68 10.45 4.83
N LYS A 25 13.58 9.69 4.83
CA LYS A 25 13.41 8.46 4.03
C LYS A 25 12.62 8.64 2.72
N VAL A 26 12.09 9.83 2.47
CA VAL A 26 11.21 10.12 1.32
C VAL A 26 11.95 10.12 -0.03
N ASP A 27 13.28 10.19 -0.04
CA ASP A 27 14.09 10.19 -1.26
C ASP A 27 14.10 8.86 -2.05
N HIS A 28 13.43 7.81 -1.55
CA HIS A 28 13.38 6.51 -2.23
C HIS A 28 12.60 6.54 -3.57
N PHE A 29 11.77 7.56 -3.79
CA PHE A 29 11.01 7.77 -5.03
C PHE A 29 11.30 9.11 -5.72
N GLY A 30 12.39 9.79 -5.37
CA GLY A 30 12.79 11.09 -5.95
C GLY A 30 13.00 11.14 -7.46
N GLY A 31 12.78 10.04 -8.16
CA GLY A 31 12.80 9.92 -9.61
C GLY A 31 11.62 9.11 -10.16
N PHE A 32 10.63 8.77 -9.35
CA PHE A 32 9.48 7.99 -9.81
C PHE A 32 8.37 8.93 -10.31
N ASP A 33 8.18 8.97 -11.60
CA ASP A 33 7.10 9.72 -12.22
C ASP A 33 5.81 8.90 -12.22
N PHE A 34 4.89 9.23 -11.33
CA PHE A 34 3.60 8.55 -11.19
C PHE A 34 2.69 8.77 -12.40
N GLU A 35 2.85 9.87 -13.16
CA GLU A 35 2.05 10.18 -14.34
C GLU A 35 2.52 9.42 -15.58
N ALA A 36 3.80 9.05 -15.65
CA ALA A 36 4.38 8.31 -16.77
C ALA A 36 4.08 6.79 -16.74
N HIS A 37 3.50 6.28 -15.67
CA HIS A 37 3.20 4.84 -15.53
C HIS A 37 1.75 4.57 -15.93
N GLU A 38 1.52 4.39 -17.23
CA GLU A 38 0.27 3.81 -17.72
C GLU A 38 0.13 2.38 -17.20
N LEU A 39 -1.02 2.10 -16.57
CA LEU A 39 -1.41 0.75 -16.17
C LEU A 39 -1.73 -0.07 -17.43
N THR A 40 -0.71 -0.67 -18.02
CA THR A 40 -0.87 -1.55 -19.17
C THR A 40 -0.75 -3.02 -18.77
N LEU A 41 -1.46 -3.89 -19.46
CA LEU A 41 -1.34 -5.35 -19.26
C LEU A 41 0.12 -5.82 -19.34
N GLU A 42 0.90 -5.23 -20.24
CA GLU A 42 2.32 -5.54 -20.41
C GLU A 42 3.16 -5.13 -19.19
N GLY A 43 2.88 -3.95 -18.63
CA GLY A 43 3.51 -3.46 -17.40
C GLY A 43 3.20 -4.35 -16.20
N LEU A 44 1.94 -4.73 -16.02
CA LEU A 44 1.51 -5.66 -14.98
C LEU A 44 2.16 -7.04 -15.14
N LEU A 45 2.29 -7.54 -16.36
CA LEU A 45 2.96 -8.81 -16.65
C LEU A 45 4.46 -8.76 -16.30
N LYS A 46 5.16 -7.69 -16.72
CA LYS A 46 6.58 -7.46 -16.41
C LYS A 46 6.83 -7.33 -14.91
N ALA A 47 5.92 -6.65 -14.19
CA ALA A 47 5.98 -6.52 -12.73
C ALA A 47 5.66 -7.83 -11.98
N GLY A 48 5.23 -8.89 -12.68
CA GLY A 48 4.94 -10.19 -12.07
C GLY A 48 3.62 -10.25 -11.30
N VAL A 49 2.70 -9.31 -11.52
CA VAL A 49 1.39 -9.24 -10.83
C VAL A 49 0.52 -10.46 -11.09
N HIS A 50 0.76 -11.19 -12.19
CA HIS A 50 0.04 -12.41 -12.56
C HIS A 50 0.35 -13.62 -11.66
N PHE A 51 1.42 -13.58 -10.86
CA PHE A 51 1.75 -14.69 -9.97
C PHE A 51 0.87 -14.70 -8.74
N GLY A 52 0.07 -15.75 -8.60
CA GLY A 52 -0.75 -16.02 -7.42
C GLY A 52 -0.07 -16.99 -6.45
N HIS A 53 -0.85 -17.53 -5.52
CA HIS A 53 -0.40 -18.51 -4.54
C HIS A 53 -0.31 -19.94 -5.14
N LEU A 54 0.32 -20.82 -4.41
CA LEU A 54 0.34 -22.26 -4.73
C LEU A 54 -1.09 -22.82 -4.83
N LYS A 55 -1.29 -23.79 -5.71
CA LYS A 55 -2.57 -24.50 -5.91
C LYS A 55 -3.15 -25.03 -4.58
N SER A 56 -2.29 -25.52 -3.68
CA SER A 56 -2.69 -26.03 -2.35
C SER A 56 -3.26 -24.98 -1.41
N ARG A 57 -3.00 -23.68 -1.69
CA ARG A 57 -3.50 -22.54 -0.88
C ARG A 57 -4.60 -21.77 -1.60
N ARG A 58 -5.27 -22.39 -2.55
CA ARG A 58 -6.36 -21.81 -3.31
C ARG A 58 -7.62 -21.70 -2.45
N HIS A 59 -8.22 -20.52 -2.40
CA HIS A 59 -9.54 -20.33 -1.82
C HIS A 59 -10.60 -20.46 -2.93
N PRO A 60 -11.71 -21.19 -2.73
CA PRO A 60 -12.72 -21.41 -3.77
C PRO A 60 -13.29 -20.14 -4.40
N GLN A 61 -13.46 -19.07 -3.63
CA GLN A 61 -13.95 -17.77 -4.13
C GLN A 61 -12.97 -17.05 -5.07
N MET A 62 -11.70 -17.50 -5.14
CA MET A 62 -10.72 -16.95 -6.07
C MET A 62 -10.75 -17.61 -7.44
N ASP A 63 -11.50 -18.67 -7.62
CA ASP A 63 -11.59 -19.43 -8.87
C ASP A 63 -11.93 -18.56 -10.10
N PRO A 64 -12.87 -17.62 -10.04
CA PRO A 64 -13.22 -16.76 -11.18
C PRO A 64 -12.07 -15.83 -11.62
N TYR A 65 -11.07 -15.58 -10.75
CA TYR A 65 -9.94 -14.67 -11.01
C TYR A 65 -8.67 -15.40 -11.42
N ILE A 66 -8.69 -16.73 -11.48
CA ILE A 66 -7.57 -17.56 -11.86
C ILE A 66 -7.69 -17.92 -13.34
N PHE A 67 -6.76 -17.41 -14.16
CA PHE A 67 -6.70 -17.73 -15.58
C PHE A 67 -6.26 -19.19 -15.82
N THR A 68 -5.21 -19.63 -15.11
CA THR A 68 -4.67 -21.00 -15.26
C THR A 68 -3.78 -21.37 -14.08
N THR A 69 -3.34 -22.62 -14.02
CA THR A 69 -2.33 -23.07 -13.04
C THR A 69 -1.14 -23.65 -13.78
N ARG A 70 0.07 -23.10 -13.56
CA ARG A 70 1.33 -23.61 -14.12
C ARG A 70 2.33 -23.93 -13.01
N LYS A 71 3.01 -25.06 -13.12
CA LYS A 71 4.02 -25.50 -12.14
C LYS A 71 3.53 -25.38 -10.69
N ASN A 72 2.29 -25.77 -10.44
CA ASN A 72 1.65 -25.71 -9.12
C ASN A 72 1.42 -24.28 -8.57
N ILE A 73 1.57 -23.24 -9.39
CA ILE A 73 1.30 -21.84 -9.06
C ILE A 73 0.07 -21.40 -9.87
N ASN A 74 -0.88 -20.74 -9.20
CA ASN A 74 -2.02 -20.14 -9.87
C ASN A 74 -1.59 -18.86 -10.58
N ILE A 75 -2.06 -18.67 -11.80
CA ILE A 75 -1.85 -17.46 -12.60
C ILE A 75 -3.14 -16.66 -12.59
N LEU A 76 -3.06 -15.42 -12.17
CA LEU A 76 -4.22 -14.51 -12.10
C LEU A 76 -4.54 -13.91 -13.47
N ASP A 77 -5.82 -13.62 -13.68
CA ASP A 77 -6.30 -12.94 -14.89
C ASP A 77 -5.97 -11.44 -14.78
N LEU A 78 -5.04 -10.99 -15.63
CA LEU A 78 -4.59 -9.60 -15.64
C LEU A 78 -5.62 -8.65 -16.23
N ALA A 79 -6.47 -9.09 -17.16
CA ALA A 79 -7.50 -8.23 -17.73
C ALA A 79 -8.54 -7.83 -16.65
N GLN A 80 -8.97 -8.79 -15.84
CA GLN A 80 -9.82 -8.51 -14.69
C GLN A 80 -9.11 -7.66 -13.62
N THR A 81 -7.80 -7.85 -13.44
CA THR A 81 -7.00 -7.08 -12.48
C THR A 81 -6.92 -5.62 -12.90
N GLU A 82 -6.65 -5.33 -14.17
CA GLU A 82 -6.60 -3.98 -14.72
C GLU A 82 -7.94 -3.25 -14.54
N GLU A 83 -9.05 -3.87 -14.96
CA GLU A 83 -10.39 -3.29 -14.81
C GLU A 83 -10.71 -2.93 -13.35
N ARG A 84 -10.40 -3.84 -12.41
CA ARG A 84 -10.67 -3.61 -11.00
C ARG A 84 -9.76 -2.57 -10.38
N LEU A 85 -8.52 -2.47 -10.84
CA LEU A 85 -7.58 -1.47 -10.39
C LEU A 85 -8.01 -0.07 -10.80
N LEU A 86 -8.48 0.10 -12.04
CA LEU A 86 -9.05 1.37 -12.50
C LEU A 86 -10.28 1.77 -11.67
N LYS A 87 -11.21 0.85 -11.44
CA LYS A 87 -12.38 1.11 -10.58
C LYS A 87 -11.99 1.49 -9.14
N ALA A 88 -10.96 0.83 -8.58
CA ALA A 88 -10.45 1.15 -7.25
C ALA A 88 -9.86 2.57 -7.21
N GLY A 89 -9.12 2.98 -8.25
CA GLY A 89 -8.60 4.33 -8.40
C GLY A 89 -9.71 5.40 -8.43
N GLU A 90 -10.77 5.17 -9.17
CA GLU A 90 -11.94 6.07 -9.21
C GLU A 90 -12.60 6.23 -7.83
N ILE A 91 -12.80 5.11 -7.11
CA ILE A 91 -13.39 5.14 -5.77
C ILE A 91 -12.48 5.92 -4.80
N LEU A 92 -11.17 5.64 -4.80
CA LEU A 92 -10.21 6.35 -3.94
C LEU A 92 -10.16 7.84 -4.26
N SER A 93 -10.14 8.21 -5.54
CA SER A 93 -10.22 9.61 -5.97
C SER A 93 -11.47 10.31 -5.42
N GLY A 94 -12.62 9.63 -5.45
CA GLY A 94 -13.87 10.14 -4.86
C GLY A 94 -13.78 10.34 -3.35
N VAL A 95 -13.14 9.41 -2.64
CA VAL A 95 -12.93 9.50 -1.18
C VAL A 95 -12.04 10.68 -0.83
N VAL A 96 -10.90 10.84 -1.52
CA VAL A 96 -9.96 11.95 -1.30
C VAL A 96 -10.61 13.30 -1.61
N LYS A 97 -11.34 13.41 -2.74
CA LYS A 97 -12.10 14.63 -3.09
C LYS A 97 -13.15 15.02 -2.04
N SER A 98 -13.68 14.06 -1.30
CA SER A 98 -14.60 14.31 -0.18
C SER A 98 -13.91 14.75 1.12
N GLY A 99 -12.59 14.92 1.13
CA GLY A 99 -11.78 15.31 2.29
C GLY A 99 -11.64 14.23 3.35
N LYS A 100 -11.91 12.97 3.02
CA LYS A 100 -11.75 11.86 3.97
C LYS A 100 -10.33 11.33 3.94
N PRO A 101 -9.74 10.99 5.11
CA PRO A 101 -8.40 10.42 5.17
C PRO A 101 -8.39 8.99 4.61
N VAL A 102 -7.26 8.62 3.98
CA VAL A 102 -7.00 7.25 3.50
C VAL A 102 -5.90 6.63 4.36
N LEU A 103 -6.19 5.49 4.98
CA LEU A 103 -5.22 4.74 5.79
C LEU A 103 -4.49 3.71 4.93
N PHE A 104 -3.17 3.85 4.81
CA PHE A 104 -2.31 2.87 4.17
C PHE A 104 -1.86 1.80 5.17
N VAL A 105 -2.09 0.52 4.84
CA VAL A 105 -1.74 -0.61 5.70
C VAL A 105 -0.82 -1.58 4.96
N GLY A 106 0.38 -1.80 5.48
CA GLY A 106 1.37 -2.74 4.94
C GLY A 106 1.86 -3.70 6.02
N MET A 107 1.46 -4.97 5.94
CA MET A 107 1.84 -5.99 6.92
C MET A 107 3.09 -6.79 6.53
N LYS A 108 3.44 -6.82 5.24
CA LYS A 108 4.58 -7.58 4.75
C LYS A 108 5.83 -6.70 4.73
N LYS A 109 6.98 -7.26 5.12
CA LYS A 109 8.27 -6.53 5.11
C LYS A 109 8.59 -5.92 3.74
N GLN A 110 8.25 -6.62 2.65
CA GLN A 110 8.49 -6.17 1.28
C GLN A 110 7.70 -4.92 0.88
N THR A 111 6.55 -4.68 1.50
CA THR A 111 5.68 -3.53 1.20
C THR A 111 5.90 -2.35 2.15
N HIS A 112 6.64 -2.54 3.25
CA HIS A 112 6.76 -1.56 4.30
C HIS A 112 7.35 -0.23 3.81
N ASP A 113 8.49 -0.28 3.13
CA ASP A 113 9.17 0.93 2.64
C ASP A 113 8.36 1.63 1.54
N THR A 114 7.71 0.86 0.64
CA THR A 114 6.85 1.40 -0.41
C THR A 114 5.63 2.13 0.17
N ILE A 115 4.94 1.50 1.13
CA ILE A 115 3.75 2.11 1.76
C ILE A 115 4.13 3.34 2.56
N LEU A 116 5.24 3.32 3.30
CA LEU A 116 5.71 4.47 4.05
C LEU A 116 6.02 5.66 3.13
N SER A 117 6.70 5.41 2.02
CA SER A 117 7.04 6.44 1.04
C SER A 117 5.81 7.03 0.36
N LEU A 118 4.85 6.18 -0.04
CA LEU A 118 3.60 6.62 -0.66
C LEU A 118 2.72 7.41 0.31
N ALA A 119 2.61 6.96 1.56
CA ALA A 119 1.83 7.64 2.58
C ALA A 119 2.42 9.01 2.97
N ALA A 120 3.73 9.19 2.81
CA ALA A 120 4.39 10.47 3.08
C ALA A 120 4.33 11.45 1.88
N ALA A 121 4.06 10.94 0.67
CA ALA A 121 3.96 11.74 -0.55
C ALA A 121 2.55 12.32 -0.80
N VAL A 122 1.53 11.83 -0.08
CA VAL A 122 0.11 12.20 -0.20
C VAL A 122 -0.36 13.00 1.01
#